data_5888af3d51e00b116bdbe7d4afb228ff
#
_entry.id   5888af3d51e00b116bdbe7d4afb228ff
#
_cell.length_a   1.000
_cell.length_b   1.000
_cell.length_c   1.000
_cell.angle_alpha   90.00
_cell.angle_beta   90.00
_cell.angle_gamma   90.00
#
_symmetry.space_group_name_H-M   'P 1'
#
loop_
_entity.id
_entity.type
_entity.pdbx_description
1 polymer ?
#
loop_
_entity_poly.entity_id
_entity_poly.type
_entity_poly.pdbx_seq_one_letter_code
_entity_poly.pdbx_strand_id
1 'polypeptide(L)'
;YGPWSYFTADDGQIDLGSGSYLMMGTLESYEKLCSYYGAEVMVPLYIHVEDGERLQRALNREKTQKVPKYAEMCRRFLADEKDFAKERLDQCGIRKQYENTGLEPCIEEIIKDILCNEGKEKQMLKKIGFIGVGIMGKSMVRNLMKAGYEVSIYTRTKSKVEDVIAEGAVWCDTVADCSKGRDVVITIVGYPKDVEEVYFGENGILENADKGTYVIDMTTTSPKLDQQIYEEAKKRGLHGLDAPVTGGD
;
A
#
# COMPACT_ATOMS: atom_id res chain seq x y z
N TYR A 1 4.38 16.58 15.07
CA TYR A 1 3.91 15.81 16.23
C TYR A 1 5.00 15.78 17.31
N GLY A 2 4.83 16.52 18.38
CA GLY A 2 5.83 16.66 19.44
C GLY A 2 7.09 17.40 18.95
N PRO A 3 8.30 16.96 19.33
CA PRO A 3 9.56 17.60 18.89
C PRO A 3 10.00 17.21 17.46
N TRP A 4 9.23 16.38 16.75
CA TRP A 4 9.58 15.87 15.42
C TRP A 4 8.97 16.74 14.33
N SER A 5 9.78 17.10 13.35
CA SER A 5 9.34 17.75 12.12
C SER A 5 9.34 16.75 10.99
N TYR A 6 8.25 16.69 10.24
CA TYR A 6 8.12 15.89 9.03
C TYR A 6 8.14 16.83 7.83
N PHE A 7 8.78 16.41 6.76
CA PHE A 7 8.79 17.16 5.50
C PHE A 7 8.67 16.19 4.32
N THR A 8 8.05 16.68 3.26
CA THR A 8 8.03 16.03 1.96
C THR A 8 8.89 16.88 1.04
N ALA A 9 9.83 16.26 0.35
CA ALA A 9 10.67 16.92 -0.65
C ALA A 9 10.29 16.38 -2.03
N ASP A 10 10.25 17.27 -3.02
CA ASP A 10 10.18 16.85 -4.41
C ASP A 10 11.58 16.41 -4.84
N ASP A 11 11.74 15.11 -5.03
CA ASP A 11 12.96 14.47 -5.50
C ASP A 11 12.82 13.93 -6.93
N GLY A 12 11.76 14.34 -7.64
CA GLY A 12 11.47 13.95 -9.00
C GLY A 12 10.79 12.56 -9.14
N GLN A 13 10.37 11.94 -8.04
CA GLN A 13 9.64 10.66 -8.10
C GLN A 13 8.21 10.83 -8.62
N ILE A 14 7.61 12.01 -8.43
CA ILE A 14 6.25 12.30 -8.89
C ILE A 14 6.31 12.98 -10.25
N ASP A 15 5.95 12.23 -11.28
CA ASP A 15 5.77 12.73 -12.64
C ASP A 15 4.30 12.57 -13.07
N LEU A 16 3.51 13.60 -12.87
CA LEU A 16 2.08 13.60 -13.18
C LEU A 16 1.77 13.36 -14.66
N GLY A 17 2.75 13.52 -15.55
CA GLY A 17 2.61 13.16 -16.97
C GLY A 17 2.70 11.64 -17.22
N SER A 18 3.22 10.88 -16.29
CA SER A 18 3.46 9.44 -16.45
C SER A 18 2.48 8.53 -15.67
N GLY A 19 1.72 9.07 -14.73
CA GLY A 19 0.77 8.25 -13.95
C GLY A 19 0.14 8.95 -12.76
N SER A 20 -0.70 8.20 -12.04
CA SER A 20 -1.34 8.62 -10.80
C SER A 20 -0.57 8.07 -9.60
N TYR A 21 -0.51 8.83 -8.52
CA TYR A 21 0.23 8.50 -7.31
C TYR A 21 -0.70 8.50 -6.09
N LEU A 22 -0.54 7.54 -5.20
CA LEU A 22 -1.24 7.50 -3.93
C LEU A 22 -0.31 7.96 -2.81
N MET A 23 -0.72 8.98 -2.07
CA MET A 23 0.05 9.53 -0.96
C MET A 23 -0.80 9.57 0.31
N MET A 24 -0.18 9.27 1.43
CA MET A 24 -0.77 9.51 2.76
C MET A 24 -0.26 10.84 3.32
N GLY A 25 -1.13 11.60 3.95
CA GLY A 25 -0.73 12.87 4.54
C GLY A 25 -1.77 13.44 5.50
N THR A 26 -1.39 14.55 6.13
CA THR A 26 -2.27 15.41 6.92
C THR A 26 -2.96 16.42 6.01
N LEU A 27 -3.98 17.14 6.52
CA LEU A 27 -4.61 18.23 5.76
C LEU A 27 -3.60 19.32 5.39
N GLU A 28 -2.64 19.62 6.26
CA GLU A 28 -1.57 20.59 5.96
C GLU A 28 -0.69 20.13 4.79
N SER A 29 -0.36 18.83 4.75
CA SER A 29 0.39 18.25 3.61
C SER A 29 -0.43 18.33 2.32
N TYR A 30 -1.71 18.03 2.38
CA TYR A 30 -2.62 18.12 1.25
C TYR A 30 -2.71 19.56 0.70
N GLU A 31 -2.89 20.57 1.57
CA GLU A 31 -2.93 21.98 1.17
C GLU A 31 -1.62 22.41 0.48
N LYS A 32 -0.47 21.98 0.99
CA LYS A 32 0.84 22.26 0.38
C LYS A 32 1.02 21.58 -0.98
N LEU A 33 0.58 20.33 -1.09
CA LEU A 33 0.63 19.59 -2.35
C LEU A 33 -0.31 20.20 -3.40
N CYS A 34 -1.53 20.61 -3.02
CA CYS A 34 -2.42 21.36 -3.90
C CYS A 34 -1.81 22.69 -4.37
N SER A 35 -1.09 23.38 -3.49
CA SER A 35 -0.40 24.63 -3.85
C SER A 35 0.77 24.40 -4.79
N TYR A 36 1.42 23.24 -4.73
CA TYR A 36 2.61 22.91 -5.53
C TYR A 36 2.24 22.31 -6.88
N TYR A 37 1.35 21.30 -6.91
CA TYR A 37 1.00 20.56 -8.14
C TYR A 37 -0.27 21.09 -8.83
N GLY A 38 -1.08 21.90 -8.15
CA GLY A 38 -2.41 22.33 -8.60
C GLY A 38 -3.53 21.51 -7.94
N ALA A 39 -4.58 22.17 -7.51
CA ALA A 39 -5.72 21.52 -6.85
C ALA A 39 -6.52 20.61 -7.81
N GLU A 40 -6.46 20.88 -9.09
CA GLU A 40 -7.17 20.13 -10.14
C GLU A 40 -6.62 18.72 -10.38
N VAL A 41 -5.36 18.47 -10.00
CA VAL A 41 -4.72 17.15 -10.14
C VAL A 41 -4.75 16.35 -8.83
N MET A 42 -5.23 16.95 -7.74
CA MET A 42 -5.26 16.34 -6.41
C MET A 42 -6.65 15.81 -6.09
N VAL A 43 -6.76 14.52 -5.81
CA VAL A 43 -8.01 13.87 -5.39
C VAL A 43 -7.90 13.45 -3.93
N PRO A 44 -8.56 14.15 -2.99
CA PRO A 44 -8.52 13.77 -1.59
C PRO A 44 -9.41 12.55 -1.31
N LEU A 45 -8.85 11.55 -0.66
CA LEU A 45 -9.55 10.36 -0.19
C LEU A 45 -9.61 10.40 1.34
N TYR A 46 -10.65 10.99 1.90
CA TYR A 46 -10.82 11.08 3.35
C TYR A 46 -11.55 9.83 3.87
N ILE A 47 -10.81 9.01 4.62
CA ILE A 47 -11.34 7.78 5.24
C ILE A 47 -11.77 8.10 6.66
N HIS A 48 -13.06 7.99 6.91
CA HIS A 48 -13.66 8.24 8.21
C HIS A 48 -13.86 6.93 9.00
N VAL A 49 -13.58 6.97 10.27
CA VAL A 49 -13.93 5.92 11.25
C VAL A 49 -14.65 6.60 12.41
N GLU A 50 -15.78 6.08 12.80
CA GLU A 50 -16.53 6.56 13.97
C GLU A 50 -15.62 6.61 15.21
N ASP A 51 -15.75 7.64 16.03
CA ASP A 51 -14.80 7.97 17.10
C ASP A 51 -14.66 6.87 18.15
N GLY A 52 -15.75 6.24 18.56
CA GLY A 52 -15.72 5.13 19.51
C GLY A 52 -14.95 3.95 18.96
N GLU A 53 -15.16 3.62 17.69
CA GLU A 53 -14.42 2.56 17.00
C GLU A 53 -12.96 2.92 16.83
N ARG A 54 -12.66 4.16 16.46
CA ARG A 54 -11.28 4.68 16.32
C ARG A 54 -10.52 4.60 17.65
N LEU A 55 -11.15 5.02 18.75
CA LEU A 55 -10.61 4.89 20.11
C LEU A 55 -10.40 3.44 20.50
N GLN A 56 -11.36 2.57 20.21
CA GLN A 56 -11.27 1.14 20.55
C GLN A 56 -10.13 0.46 19.79
N ARG A 57 -9.98 0.76 18.51
CA ARG A 57 -8.86 0.26 17.69
C ARG A 57 -7.51 0.76 18.23
N ALA A 58 -7.41 2.05 18.56
CA ALA A 58 -6.20 2.63 19.15
C ALA A 58 -5.86 1.98 20.50
N LEU A 59 -6.85 1.80 21.38
CA LEU A 59 -6.67 1.16 22.68
C LEU A 59 -6.23 -0.30 22.55
N ASN A 60 -6.84 -1.06 21.63
CA ASN A 60 -6.47 -2.45 21.40
C ASN A 60 -5.03 -2.57 20.90
N ARG A 61 -4.62 -1.71 19.96
CA ARG A 61 -3.24 -1.63 19.48
C ARG A 61 -2.26 -1.27 20.60
N GLU A 62 -2.61 -0.28 21.43
CA GLU A 62 -1.73 0.17 22.51
C GLU A 62 -1.54 -0.91 23.59
N LYS A 63 -2.58 -1.71 23.90
CA LYS A 63 -2.50 -2.85 24.83
C LYS A 63 -1.51 -3.92 24.37
N THR A 64 -1.23 -4.06 23.10
CA THR A 64 -0.30 -5.07 22.56
C THR A 64 1.16 -4.62 22.57
N GLN A 65 1.42 -3.33 22.86
CA GLN A 65 2.76 -2.79 22.95
C GLN A 65 3.50 -3.28 24.19
N LYS A 66 4.83 -3.48 24.06
CA LYS A 66 5.68 -3.85 25.23
C LYS A 66 5.62 -2.81 26.36
N VAL A 67 5.49 -1.52 25.99
CA VAL A 67 5.35 -0.39 26.92
C VAL A 67 4.21 0.49 26.46
N PRO A 68 2.99 0.25 26.93
CA PRO A 68 1.82 1.04 26.53
C PRO A 68 1.95 2.52 26.90
N LYS A 69 1.60 3.40 25.97
CA LYS A 69 1.69 4.87 26.14
C LYS A 69 0.29 5.51 26.01
N TYR A 70 -0.62 5.14 26.88
CA TYR A 70 -2.02 5.58 26.80
C TYR A 70 -2.21 7.09 26.77
N ALA A 71 -1.41 7.86 27.55
CA ALA A 71 -1.48 9.33 27.52
C ALA A 71 -1.13 9.89 26.13
N GLU A 72 -0.12 9.34 25.48
CA GLU A 72 0.26 9.75 24.13
C GLU A 72 -0.81 9.33 23.09
N MET A 73 -1.40 8.15 23.24
CA MET A 73 -2.53 7.72 22.42
C MET A 73 -3.70 8.71 22.50
N CYS A 74 -4.10 9.10 23.73
CA CYS A 74 -5.17 10.06 23.93
C CYS A 74 -4.81 11.44 23.35
N ARG A 75 -3.57 11.89 23.55
CA ARG A 75 -3.09 13.15 22.98
C ARG A 75 -3.19 13.18 21.46
N ARG A 76 -2.78 12.09 20.79
CA ARG A 76 -2.89 11.95 19.33
C ARG A 76 -4.34 11.96 18.88
N PHE A 77 -5.22 11.23 19.56
CA PHE A 77 -6.64 11.21 19.25
C PHE A 77 -7.24 12.63 19.25
N LEU A 78 -6.97 13.42 20.31
CA LEU A 78 -7.47 14.79 20.42
C LEU A 78 -6.84 15.74 19.39
N ALA A 79 -5.60 15.51 18.99
CA ALA A 79 -4.95 16.26 17.92
C ALA A 79 -5.62 16.00 16.58
N ASP A 80 -5.85 14.72 16.25
CA ASP A 80 -6.52 14.30 15.02
C ASP A 80 -7.95 14.86 14.93
N GLU A 81 -8.70 14.87 16.05
CA GLU A 81 -10.03 15.48 16.13
C GLU A 81 -10.03 16.96 15.70
N LYS A 82 -9.03 17.69 16.16
CA LYS A 82 -8.86 19.10 15.81
C LYS A 82 -8.40 19.28 14.37
N ASP A 83 -7.46 18.46 13.93
CA ASP A 83 -6.85 18.57 12.61
C ASP A 83 -7.83 18.17 11.49
N PHE A 84 -8.72 17.23 11.75
CA PHE A 84 -9.74 16.75 10.80
C PHE A 84 -11.16 17.22 11.17
N ALA A 85 -11.29 18.31 11.92
CA ALA A 85 -12.59 18.92 12.19
C ALA A 85 -13.31 19.29 10.88
N LYS A 86 -14.65 19.18 10.89
CA LYS A 86 -15.49 19.39 9.69
C LYS A 86 -15.18 20.72 9.00
N GLU A 87 -15.00 21.77 9.76
CA GLU A 87 -14.68 23.11 9.24
C GLU A 87 -13.36 23.12 8.47
N ARG A 88 -12.38 22.35 8.91
CA ARG A 88 -11.09 22.23 8.25
C ARG A 88 -11.21 21.42 6.95
N LEU A 89 -11.96 20.31 6.98
CA LEU A 89 -12.25 19.50 5.79
C LEU A 89 -12.97 20.34 4.73
N ASP A 90 -13.99 21.11 5.14
CA ASP A 90 -14.75 22.01 4.25
C ASP A 90 -13.84 23.10 3.63
N GLN A 91 -12.92 23.68 4.41
CA GLN A 91 -11.93 24.66 3.93
C GLN A 91 -11.00 24.06 2.87
N CYS A 92 -10.60 22.79 3.03
CA CYS A 92 -9.79 22.05 2.06
C CYS A 92 -10.60 21.54 0.86
N GLY A 93 -11.91 21.80 0.79
CA GLY A 93 -12.79 21.33 -0.27
C GLY A 93 -13.09 19.83 -0.22
N ILE A 94 -12.80 19.17 0.89
CA ILE A 94 -13.02 17.72 1.08
C ILE A 94 -14.46 17.51 1.52
N ARG A 95 -15.31 17.10 0.58
CA ARG A 95 -16.76 16.93 0.80
C ARG A 95 -17.19 15.48 0.90
N LYS A 96 -16.42 14.56 0.31
CA LYS A 96 -16.69 13.13 0.36
C LYS A 96 -15.83 12.49 1.45
N GLN A 97 -16.49 11.66 2.26
CA GLN A 97 -15.83 10.77 3.20
C GLN A 97 -16.22 9.33 2.90
N TYR A 98 -15.28 8.42 3.12
CA TYR A 98 -15.45 6.99 2.96
C TYR A 98 -15.52 6.36 4.35
N GLU A 99 -16.65 5.74 4.67
CA GLU A 99 -16.88 5.14 5.98
C GLU A 99 -16.16 3.80 6.11
N ASN A 100 -15.15 3.74 6.98
CA ASN A 100 -14.44 2.49 7.24
C ASN A 100 -15.13 1.68 8.37
N THR A 101 -16.29 1.13 8.06
CA THR A 101 -16.97 0.12 8.89
C THR A 101 -16.37 -1.27 8.71
N GLY A 102 -15.61 -1.49 7.64
CA GLY A 102 -14.84 -2.67 7.27
C GLY A 102 -13.89 -2.32 6.13
N LEU A 103 -12.77 -3.04 6.06
CA LEU A 103 -11.70 -2.71 5.11
C LEU A 103 -12.19 -2.89 3.65
N GLU A 104 -12.79 -4.04 3.36
CA GLU A 104 -13.20 -4.41 2.00
C GLU A 104 -14.26 -3.45 1.43
N PRO A 105 -15.39 -3.16 2.11
CA PRO A 105 -16.41 -2.25 1.59
C PRO A 105 -15.88 -0.84 1.33
N CYS A 106 -15.02 -0.35 2.23
CA CYS A 106 -14.43 0.97 2.10
C CYS A 106 -13.51 1.06 0.88
N ILE A 107 -12.66 0.04 0.67
CA ILE A 107 -11.77 -0.03 -0.50
C ILE A 107 -12.58 -0.14 -1.80
N GLU A 108 -13.62 -0.97 -1.83
CA GLU A 108 -14.49 -1.11 -3.02
C GLU A 108 -15.14 0.21 -3.41
N GLU A 109 -15.62 0.97 -2.44
CA GLU A 109 -16.21 2.29 -2.68
C GLU A 109 -15.18 3.27 -3.25
N ILE A 110 -13.97 3.33 -2.66
CA ILE A 110 -12.88 4.18 -3.15
C ILE A 110 -12.48 3.82 -4.58
N ILE A 111 -12.27 2.53 -4.85
CA ILE A 111 -11.89 2.05 -6.20
C ILE A 111 -12.99 2.40 -7.22
N LYS A 112 -14.25 2.18 -6.87
CA LYS A 112 -15.38 2.51 -7.74
C LYS A 112 -15.37 4.00 -8.11
N ASP A 113 -15.13 4.88 -7.17
CA ASP A 113 -15.09 6.33 -7.43
C ASP A 113 -13.90 6.74 -8.29
N ILE A 114 -12.72 6.21 -8.01
CA ILE A 114 -11.53 6.51 -8.82
C ILE A 114 -11.77 6.09 -10.28
N LEU A 115 -12.30 4.89 -10.49
CA LEU A 115 -12.57 4.36 -11.83
C LEU A 115 -13.71 5.07 -12.56
N CYS A 116 -14.75 5.50 -11.84
CA CYS A 116 -15.83 6.31 -12.43
C CYS A 116 -15.33 7.68 -12.91
N ASN A 117 -14.39 8.28 -12.19
CA ASN A 117 -13.80 9.57 -12.55
C ASN A 117 -12.85 9.48 -13.76
N GLU A 118 -12.22 8.33 -13.97
CA GLU A 118 -11.29 8.12 -15.09
C GLU A 118 -11.97 7.67 -16.41
N GLY A 119 -13.26 7.38 -16.42
CA GLY A 119 -13.99 6.95 -17.61
C GLY A 119 -13.51 5.61 -18.21
N LYS A 120 -12.75 4.83 -17.45
CA LYS A 120 -12.23 3.52 -17.87
C LYS A 120 -13.14 2.40 -17.37
N GLU A 121 -13.59 1.54 -18.30
CA GLU A 121 -14.20 0.27 -17.92
C GLU A 121 -13.23 -0.56 -17.09
N LYS A 122 -13.71 -0.99 -15.94
CA LYS A 122 -12.97 -1.70 -14.90
C LYS A 122 -12.50 -3.06 -15.39
N GLN A 123 -11.26 -3.18 -15.81
CA GLN A 123 -10.60 -4.48 -15.74
C GLN A 123 -10.28 -4.75 -14.28
N MET A 124 -11.11 -5.56 -13.62
CA MET A 124 -10.87 -5.92 -12.20
C MET A 124 -9.56 -6.70 -12.11
N LEU A 125 -8.57 -6.13 -11.40
CA LEU A 125 -7.35 -6.84 -11.05
C LEU A 125 -7.74 -8.05 -10.18
N LYS A 126 -7.49 -9.27 -10.67
CA LYS A 126 -7.93 -10.50 -9.98
C LYS A 126 -6.78 -11.43 -9.62
N LYS A 127 -5.68 -11.37 -10.36
CA LYS A 127 -4.56 -12.30 -10.25
C LYS A 127 -3.36 -11.63 -9.59
N ILE A 128 -3.01 -12.13 -8.42
CA ILE A 128 -1.91 -11.59 -7.63
C ILE A 128 -0.79 -12.62 -7.53
N GLY A 129 0.44 -12.21 -7.82
CA GLY A 129 1.64 -12.93 -7.45
C GLY A 129 2.17 -12.39 -6.13
N PHE A 130 2.41 -13.24 -5.15
CA PHE A 130 2.90 -12.82 -3.84
C PHE A 130 4.22 -13.52 -3.52
N ILE A 131 5.30 -12.75 -3.42
CA ILE A 131 6.66 -13.24 -3.23
C ILE A 131 7.14 -12.86 -1.83
N GLY A 132 7.54 -13.87 -1.04
CA GLY A 132 7.98 -13.67 0.34
C GLY A 132 6.88 -13.93 1.38
N VAL A 133 6.39 -15.17 1.42
CA VAL A 133 5.32 -15.61 2.34
C VAL A 133 5.90 -16.00 3.69
N GLY A 134 6.49 -15.02 4.39
CA GLY A 134 6.95 -15.12 5.79
C GLY A 134 5.80 -14.92 6.79
N ILE A 135 6.15 -14.54 8.03
CA ILE A 135 5.15 -14.33 9.10
C ILE A 135 4.10 -13.28 8.68
N MET A 136 4.55 -12.14 8.17
CA MET A 136 3.65 -11.07 7.69
C MET A 136 2.97 -11.45 6.37
N GLY A 137 3.74 -11.97 5.41
CA GLY A 137 3.22 -12.34 4.09
C GLY A 137 2.08 -13.36 4.14
N LYS A 138 2.10 -14.33 5.06
CA LYS A 138 0.99 -15.27 5.26
C LYS A 138 -0.33 -14.57 5.58
N SER A 139 -0.30 -13.60 6.50
CA SER A 139 -1.49 -12.86 6.88
C SER A 139 -2.03 -12.01 5.72
N MET A 140 -1.12 -11.41 4.94
CA MET A 140 -1.48 -10.63 3.75
C MET A 140 -2.11 -11.52 2.67
N VAL A 141 -1.49 -12.66 2.35
CA VAL A 141 -2.03 -13.63 1.40
C VAL A 141 -3.43 -14.10 1.80
N ARG A 142 -3.64 -14.44 3.08
CA ARG A 142 -4.96 -14.84 3.57
C ARG A 142 -6.00 -13.74 3.41
N ASN A 143 -5.64 -12.50 3.68
CA ASN A 143 -6.55 -11.37 3.51
C ASN A 143 -6.90 -11.14 2.04
N LEU A 144 -5.93 -11.26 1.13
CA LEU A 144 -6.16 -11.16 -0.31
C LEU A 144 -7.09 -12.28 -0.80
N MET A 145 -6.88 -13.52 -0.39
CA MET A 145 -7.78 -14.64 -0.73
C MET A 145 -9.19 -14.44 -0.18
N LYS A 146 -9.34 -13.95 1.06
CA LYS A 146 -10.65 -13.62 1.64
C LYS A 146 -11.36 -12.51 0.87
N ALA A 147 -10.63 -11.57 0.29
CA ALA A 147 -11.16 -10.52 -0.57
C ALA A 147 -11.51 -11.01 -2.00
N GLY A 148 -11.33 -12.31 -2.29
CA GLY A 148 -11.72 -12.92 -3.56
C GLY A 148 -10.68 -12.85 -4.66
N TYR A 149 -9.43 -12.50 -4.35
CA TYR A 149 -8.33 -12.52 -5.32
C TYR A 149 -7.77 -13.92 -5.54
N GLU A 150 -7.37 -14.23 -6.77
CA GLU A 150 -6.58 -15.40 -7.09
C GLU A 150 -5.11 -15.13 -6.72
N VAL A 151 -4.60 -15.80 -5.68
CA VAL A 151 -3.25 -15.53 -5.17
C VAL A 151 -2.31 -16.67 -5.48
N SER A 152 -1.29 -16.39 -6.28
CA SER A 152 -0.14 -17.29 -6.49
C SER A 152 0.99 -16.88 -5.59
N ILE A 153 1.66 -17.84 -4.99
CA ILE A 153 2.69 -17.57 -3.98
C ILE A 153 4.02 -18.20 -4.32
N TYR A 154 5.09 -17.48 -3.96
CA TYR A 154 6.45 -18.00 -3.98
C TYR A 154 7.19 -17.64 -2.68
N THR A 155 7.91 -18.60 -2.16
CA THR A 155 8.90 -18.41 -1.08
C THR A 155 9.98 -19.49 -1.19
N ARG A 156 11.17 -19.23 -0.67
CA ARG A 156 12.33 -20.15 -0.75
C ARG A 156 12.07 -21.54 -0.13
N THR A 157 11.11 -21.68 0.77
CA THR A 157 10.86 -22.92 1.49
C THR A 157 9.37 -23.28 1.45
N LYS A 158 8.97 -24.17 0.55
CA LYS A 158 7.58 -24.60 0.35
C LYS A 158 6.93 -25.14 1.62
N SER A 159 7.65 -25.96 2.38
CA SER A 159 7.11 -26.56 3.62
C SER A 159 6.65 -25.55 4.70
N LYS A 160 7.11 -24.31 4.61
CA LYS A 160 6.66 -23.25 5.53
C LYS A 160 5.30 -22.66 5.18
N VAL A 161 4.75 -22.96 4.01
CA VAL A 161 3.51 -22.34 3.48
C VAL A 161 2.47 -23.37 3.05
N GLU A 162 2.63 -24.64 3.42
CA GLU A 162 1.68 -25.72 3.13
C GLU A 162 0.28 -25.43 3.67
N ASP A 163 0.20 -24.75 4.82
CA ASP A 163 -1.04 -24.27 5.41
C ASP A 163 -1.78 -23.29 4.47
N VAL A 164 -1.07 -22.31 3.91
CA VAL A 164 -1.65 -21.30 3.00
C VAL A 164 -2.02 -21.93 1.65
N ILE A 165 -1.22 -22.90 1.17
CA ILE A 165 -1.54 -23.66 -0.03
C ILE A 165 -2.82 -24.48 0.17
N ALA A 166 -2.96 -25.14 1.31
CA ALA A 166 -4.16 -25.90 1.66
C ALA A 166 -5.42 -24.99 1.79
N GLU A 167 -5.24 -23.73 2.11
CA GLU A 167 -6.30 -22.70 2.19
C GLU A 167 -6.68 -22.15 0.79
N GLY A 168 -5.96 -22.48 -0.29
CA GLY A 168 -6.31 -22.12 -1.66
C GLY A 168 -5.30 -21.28 -2.43
N ALA A 169 -4.16 -20.91 -1.84
CA ALA A 169 -3.09 -20.24 -2.58
C ALA A 169 -2.40 -21.17 -3.58
N VAL A 170 -2.08 -20.68 -4.77
CA VAL A 170 -1.40 -21.44 -5.81
C VAL A 170 0.11 -21.36 -5.62
N TRP A 171 0.77 -22.49 -5.42
CA TRP A 171 2.23 -22.54 -5.33
C TRP A 171 2.89 -22.33 -6.69
N CYS A 172 3.96 -21.52 -6.72
CA CYS A 172 4.86 -21.35 -7.87
C CYS A 172 6.27 -21.82 -7.47
N ASP A 173 6.94 -22.50 -8.40
CA ASP A 173 8.29 -23.03 -8.15
C ASP A 173 9.39 -21.96 -8.33
N THR A 174 9.11 -20.89 -9.08
CA THR A 174 10.04 -19.77 -9.33
C THR A 174 9.36 -18.41 -9.15
N VAL A 175 10.17 -17.37 -8.99
CA VAL A 175 9.73 -15.96 -9.02
C VAL A 175 9.10 -15.65 -10.37
N ALA A 176 9.67 -16.15 -11.46
CA ALA A 176 9.14 -15.98 -12.81
C ALA A 176 7.70 -16.51 -12.95
N ASP A 177 7.45 -17.75 -12.49
CA ASP A 177 6.10 -18.36 -12.53
C ASP A 177 5.09 -17.59 -11.70
N CYS A 178 5.57 -17.02 -10.56
CA CYS A 178 4.74 -16.22 -9.68
C CYS A 178 4.41 -14.83 -10.28
N SER A 179 5.25 -14.34 -11.20
CA SER A 179 5.12 -13.00 -11.79
C SER A 179 4.34 -12.98 -13.10
N LYS A 180 4.47 -14.05 -13.90
CA LYS A 180 3.87 -14.13 -15.24
C LYS A 180 2.34 -14.28 -15.19
N GLY A 181 1.63 -13.54 -16.01
CA GLY A 181 0.17 -13.59 -16.11
C GLY A 181 -0.53 -12.99 -14.87
N ARG A 182 0.11 -12.08 -14.15
CA ARG A 182 -0.46 -11.42 -12.96
C ARG A 182 -0.82 -9.97 -13.26
N ASP A 183 -1.88 -9.52 -12.64
CA ASP A 183 -2.27 -8.11 -12.66
C ASP A 183 -1.40 -7.31 -11.69
N VAL A 184 -1.06 -7.93 -10.55
CA VAL A 184 -0.24 -7.34 -9.49
C VAL A 184 0.78 -8.36 -9.00
N VAL A 185 2.02 -7.94 -8.78
CA VAL A 185 3.06 -8.70 -8.07
C VAL A 185 3.45 -7.94 -6.81
N ILE A 186 3.31 -8.59 -5.67
CA ILE A 186 3.65 -8.01 -4.36
C ILE A 186 4.86 -8.74 -3.79
N THR A 187 5.82 -7.99 -3.27
CA THR A 187 7.00 -8.53 -2.60
C THR A 187 7.07 -8.08 -1.15
N ILE A 188 7.41 -9.00 -0.25
CA ILE A 188 7.79 -8.71 1.12
C ILE A 188 8.84 -9.73 1.57
N VAL A 189 10.11 -9.39 1.38
CA VAL A 189 11.24 -10.28 1.64
C VAL A 189 12.10 -9.80 2.81
N GLY A 190 13.15 -10.52 3.17
CA GLY A 190 13.87 -10.28 4.43
C GLY A 190 14.85 -9.12 4.40
N TYR A 191 15.56 -8.93 3.28
CA TYR A 191 16.68 -8.01 3.19
C TYR A 191 16.75 -7.33 1.82
N PRO A 192 17.42 -6.16 1.70
CA PRO A 192 17.60 -5.48 0.41
C PRO A 192 18.24 -6.36 -0.68
N LYS A 193 19.15 -7.24 -0.32
CA LYS A 193 19.75 -8.21 -1.24
C LYS A 193 18.72 -9.19 -1.80
N ASP A 194 17.76 -9.62 -0.98
CA ASP A 194 16.68 -10.49 -1.43
C ASP A 194 15.75 -9.74 -2.41
N VAL A 195 15.52 -8.43 -2.17
CA VAL A 195 14.78 -7.56 -3.10
C VAL A 195 15.50 -7.47 -4.44
N GLU A 196 16.81 -7.19 -4.42
CA GLU A 196 17.64 -7.14 -5.63
C GLU A 196 17.56 -8.45 -6.42
N GLU A 197 17.65 -9.60 -5.74
CA GLU A 197 17.57 -10.93 -6.36
C GLU A 197 16.19 -11.17 -7.00
N VAL A 198 15.09 -10.89 -6.30
CA VAL A 198 13.74 -11.17 -6.84
C VAL A 198 13.33 -10.20 -7.94
N TYR A 199 13.86 -8.97 -7.98
CA TYR A 199 13.55 -8.02 -9.05
C TYR A 199 14.48 -8.16 -10.25
N PHE A 200 15.79 -8.24 -10.05
CA PHE A 200 16.82 -8.18 -11.11
C PHE A 200 17.49 -9.51 -11.44
N GLY A 201 17.21 -10.58 -10.68
CA GLY A 201 17.76 -11.91 -10.95
C GLY A 201 17.32 -12.47 -12.31
N GLU A 202 17.99 -13.52 -12.81
CA GLU A 202 17.73 -14.18 -14.09
C GLU A 202 16.25 -14.62 -14.25
N ASN A 203 15.60 -15.03 -13.16
CA ASN A 203 14.17 -15.36 -13.12
C ASN A 203 13.36 -14.30 -12.36
N GLY A 204 13.85 -13.06 -12.34
CA GLY A 204 13.29 -11.97 -11.56
C GLY A 204 12.00 -11.41 -12.15
N ILE A 205 11.32 -10.58 -11.35
CA ILE A 205 10.03 -9.98 -11.68
C ILE A 205 10.12 -9.13 -12.94
N LEU A 206 11.15 -8.28 -13.04
CA LEU A 206 11.29 -7.31 -14.13
C LEU A 206 11.42 -7.95 -15.51
N GLU A 207 11.96 -9.17 -15.58
CA GLU A 207 12.09 -9.92 -16.83
C GLU A 207 10.82 -10.70 -17.20
N ASN A 208 9.99 -11.07 -16.21
CA ASN A 208 8.93 -12.06 -16.39
C ASN A 208 7.52 -11.53 -16.19
N ALA A 209 7.34 -10.34 -15.57
CA ALA A 209 6.04 -9.71 -15.45
C ALA A 209 5.57 -9.16 -16.80
N ASP A 210 4.27 -9.28 -17.07
CA ASP A 210 3.68 -8.80 -18.31
C ASP A 210 3.55 -7.27 -18.29
N LYS A 211 3.56 -6.62 -19.46
CA LYS A 211 3.36 -5.18 -19.56
C LYS A 211 2.02 -4.77 -18.94
N GLY A 212 2.04 -3.71 -18.16
CA GLY A 212 0.87 -3.22 -17.42
C GLY A 212 0.70 -3.83 -16.03
N THR A 213 1.52 -4.83 -15.66
CA THR A 213 1.52 -5.38 -14.29
C THR A 213 1.98 -4.32 -13.29
N TYR A 214 1.28 -4.23 -12.17
CA TYR A 214 1.72 -3.46 -11.01
C TYR A 214 2.69 -4.29 -10.18
N VAL A 215 3.87 -3.75 -9.90
CA VAL A 215 4.88 -4.37 -9.02
C VAL A 215 5.03 -3.53 -7.76
N ILE A 216 4.74 -4.12 -6.60
CA ILE A 216 4.66 -3.42 -5.32
C ILE A 216 5.66 -4.05 -4.36
N ASP A 217 6.69 -3.29 -3.96
CA ASP A 217 7.59 -3.74 -2.90
C ASP A 217 7.14 -3.22 -1.54
N MET A 218 6.84 -4.14 -0.64
CA MET A 218 6.45 -3.86 0.75
C MET A 218 7.60 -4.11 1.72
N THR A 219 8.79 -4.42 1.21
CA THR A 219 9.99 -4.63 2.01
C THR A 219 10.56 -3.29 2.46
N THR A 220 11.00 -3.19 3.71
CA THR A 220 11.81 -2.05 4.13
C THR A 220 13.21 -2.20 3.53
N THR A 221 13.47 -1.44 2.47
CA THR A 221 14.73 -1.47 1.72
C THR A 221 15.34 -0.08 1.55
N SER A 222 16.37 0.06 0.71
CA SER A 222 17.00 1.36 0.51
C SER A 222 16.25 2.17 -0.56
N PRO A 223 16.00 3.48 -0.36
CA PRO A 223 15.35 4.33 -1.35
C PRO A 223 16.02 4.31 -2.72
N LYS A 224 17.34 4.12 -2.75
CA LYS A 224 18.09 4.00 -4.00
C LYS A 224 17.74 2.73 -4.79
N LEU A 225 17.51 1.61 -4.09
CA LEU A 225 17.09 0.36 -4.74
C LEU A 225 15.67 0.48 -5.27
N ASP A 226 14.77 1.09 -4.49
CA ASP A 226 13.39 1.31 -4.90
C ASP A 226 13.31 2.21 -6.14
N GLN A 227 14.13 3.26 -6.19
CA GLN A 227 14.25 4.11 -7.37
C GLN A 227 14.74 3.32 -8.59
N GLN A 228 15.72 2.44 -8.44
CA GLN A 228 16.21 1.59 -9.53
C GLN A 228 15.13 0.63 -10.03
N ILE A 229 14.38 0.01 -9.11
CA ILE A 229 13.23 -0.86 -9.44
C ILE A 229 12.19 -0.08 -10.24
N TYR A 230 11.81 1.11 -9.77
CA TYR A 230 10.85 1.97 -10.46
C TYR A 230 11.28 2.32 -11.88
N GLU A 231 12.53 2.76 -12.06
CA GLU A 231 13.06 3.14 -13.38
C GLU A 231 13.10 1.96 -14.36
N GLU A 232 13.54 0.78 -13.89
CA GLU A 232 13.55 -0.42 -14.72
C GLU A 232 12.16 -0.95 -15.01
N ALA A 233 11.23 -0.93 -14.04
CA ALA A 233 9.83 -1.26 -14.25
C ALA A 233 9.20 -0.36 -15.33
N LYS A 234 9.39 0.96 -15.24
CA LYS A 234 8.90 1.94 -16.21
C LYS A 234 9.42 1.67 -17.63
N LYS A 235 10.72 1.38 -17.80
CA LYS A 235 11.31 1.03 -19.11
C LYS A 235 10.67 -0.19 -19.75
N ARG A 236 10.20 -1.13 -18.94
CA ARG A 236 9.58 -2.40 -19.37
C ARG A 236 8.06 -2.31 -19.50
N GLY A 237 7.48 -1.15 -19.21
CA GLY A 237 6.03 -0.92 -19.26
C GLY A 237 5.29 -1.51 -18.08
N LEU A 238 5.96 -1.68 -16.94
CA LEU A 238 5.39 -2.06 -15.66
C LEU A 238 5.10 -0.81 -14.81
N HIS A 239 4.24 -0.96 -13.80
CA HIS A 239 3.93 0.09 -12.83
C HIS A 239 4.60 -0.25 -11.49
N GLY A 240 5.71 0.43 -11.17
CA GLY A 240 6.44 0.24 -9.91
C GLY A 240 5.85 1.07 -8.77
N LEU A 241 5.72 0.47 -7.58
CA LEU A 241 5.30 1.14 -6.35
C LEU A 241 6.13 0.61 -5.18
N ASP A 242 6.61 1.54 -4.36
CA ASP A 242 7.22 1.29 -3.07
C ASP A 242 6.19 1.55 -1.95
N ALA A 243 5.97 0.55 -1.10
CA ALA A 243 4.99 0.60 -0.01
C ALA A 243 5.49 -0.13 1.24
N PRO A 244 6.60 0.31 1.86
CA PRO A 244 7.21 -0.38 2.99
C PRO A 244 6.27 -0.46 4.18
N VAL A 245 6.20 -1.63 4.81
CA VAL A 245 5.38 -1.86 5.99
C VAL A 245 6.06 -1.26 7.21
N THR A 246 5.36 -0.37 7.92
CA THR A 246 5.82 0.27 9.15
C THR A 246 5.09 -0.28 10.37
N GLY A 247 5.72 -0.22 11.56
CA GLY A 247 5.08 -0.57 12.84
C GLY A 247 5.38 -1.95 13.36
N GLY A 248 6.48 -2.55 12.97
CA GLY A 248 6.96 -3.85 13.43
C GLY A 248 8.05 -3.76 14.49
N ASP A 249 7.78 -3.15 15.64
CA ASP A 249 8.65 -3.22 16.83
C ASP A 249 7.88 -3.74 18.03
#